data_e56c526e46379c52da90e6bfbcbb5cab
#
_entry.id   e56c526e46379c52da90e6bfbcbb5cab
#
_cell.length_a   1.000
_cell.length_b   1.000
_cell.length_c   1.000
_cell.angle_alpha   90.00
_cell.angle_beta   90.00
_cell.angle_gamma   90.00
#
_symmetry.space_group_name_H-M   'P 1'
#
loop_
_entity.id
_entity.type
_entity.pdbx_description
1 polymer ?
#
loop_
_entity_poly.entity_id
_entity_poly.type
_entity_poly.pdbx_seq_one_letter_code
_entity_poly.pdbx_strand_id
1 'polypeptide(L)'
;MCIRDSVKLVAESGIGTIAAGVAKAKANLIVISGAEGGTGASPASSMRYAGIPAEIGLSEAQQTLVLNGLRGQVRLQTDGQLKTGKDIVCMALLGADEYAFGTAALIVLGCVMMRKCHTNLCPVGVATQDEKLREHFRGHYKYLVNYFTFLAQEVREYLAEMGFTRMEDIIGRTDLIEIDLSLIHISEPTRRSY
;
A
#
# COMPACT_ATOMS: atom_id res chain seq x y z
N MET A 1 -23.08 -19.68 6.32
CA MET A 1 -23.01 -18.20 6.35
C MET A 1 -21.63 -17.83 5.89
N CYS A 2 -21.47 -17.25 4.70
CA CYS A 2 -20.16 -16.77 4.24
C CYS A 2 -19.91 -15.42 4.91
N ILE A 3 -19.07 -15.40 5.93
CA ILE A 3 -18.60 -14.17 6.55
C ILE A 3 -17.47 -13.66 5.65
N ARG A 4 -17.71 -12.56 4.96
CA ARG A 4 -16.65 -11.85 4.23
C ARG A 4 -16.16 -10.74 5.13
N ASP A 5 -15.09 -11.01 5.85
CA ASP A 5 -14.55 -10.07 6.83
C ASP A 5 -13.77 -8.95 6.17
N SER A 6 -13.22 -9.17 4.98
CA SER A 6 -12.41 -8.20 4.26
C SER A 6 -12.72 -8.16 2.77
N VAL A 7 -12.63 -6.97 2.17
CA VAL A 7 -12.81 -6.74 0.72
C VAL A 7 -11.65 -5.91 0.21
N LYS A 8 -10.99 -6.40 -0.85
CA LYS A 8 -9.91 -5.68 -1.52
C LYS A 8 -10.44 -4.95 -2.75
N LEU A 9 -10.12 -3.67 -2.84
CA LEU A 9 -10.53 -2.76 -3.91
C LEU A 9 -9.29 -2.15 -4.56
N VAL A 10 -9.32 -1.96 -5.87
CA VAL A 10 -8.29 -1.20 -6.59
C VAL A 10 -8.59 0.29 -6.46
N ALA A 11 -7.57 1.10 -6.20
CA ALA A 11 -7.68 2.55 -6.19
C ALA A 11 -8.04 3.04 -7.60
N GLU A 12 -9.21 3.62 -7.73
CA GLU A 12 -9.76 4.20 -8.95
C GLU A 12 -10.58 5.44 -8.58
N SER A 13 -10.87 6.28 -9.54
CA SER A 13 -11.80 7.40 -9.34
C SER A 13 -13.18 6.88 -8.96
N GLY A 14 -13.76 7.40 -7.88
CA GLY A 14 -15.05 6.92 -7.35
C GLY A 14 -14.94 5.76 -6.36
N ILE A 15 -13.72 5.34 -5.98
CA ILE A 15 -13.49 4.26 -5.02
C ILE A 15 -14.17 4.52 -3.67
N GLY A 16 -14.31 5.77 -3.27
CA GLY A 16 -14.99 6.15 -2.03
C GLY A 16 -16.44 5.70 -2.00
N THR A 17 -17.18 5.82 -3.11
CA THR A 17 -18.56 5.33 -3.21
C THR A 17 -18.63 3.82 -3.08
N ILE A 18 -17.70 3.10 -3.69
CA ILE A 18 -17.59 1.63 -3.59
C ILE A 18 -17.28 1.24 -2.15
N ALA A 19 -16.30 1.90 -1.51
CA ALA A 19 -15.94 1.66 -0.12
C ALA A 19 -17.12 1.88 0.83
N ALA A 20 -17.92 2.94 0.62
CA ALA A 20 -19.13 3.18 1.40
C ALA A 20 -20.17 2.07 1.22
N GLY A 21 -20.34 1.56 -0.01
CA GLY A 21 -21.21 0.40 -0.29
C GLY A 21 -20.73 -0.86 0.45
N VAL A 22 -19.44 -1.14 0.41
CA VAL A 22 -18.80 -2.28 1.10
C VAL A 22 -18.94 -2.18 2.63
N ALA A 23 -18.75 -0.98 3.20
CA ALA A 23 -18.95 -0.74 4.62
C ALA A 23 -20.42 -0.97 5.03
N LYS A 24 -21.38 -0.49 4.24
CA LYS A 24 -22.81 -0.76 4.45
C LYS A 24 -23.17 -2.26 4.36
N ALA A 25 -22.44 -3.02 3.55
CA ALA A 25 -22.56 -4.47 3.45
C ALA A 25 -21.89 -5.22 4.62
N LYS A 26 -21.40 -4.49 5.65
CA LYS A 26 -20.85 -5.03 6.90
C LYS A 26 -19.49 -5.74 6.72
N ALA A 27 -18.65 -5.29 5.83
CA ALA A 27 -17.24 -5.67 5.83
C ALA A 27 -16.53 -5.03 7.05
N ASN A 28 -15.63 -5.76 7.69
CA ASN A 28 -14.85 -5.27 8.82
C ASN A 28 -13.57 -4.54 8.36
N LEU A 29 -13.06 -4.92 7.20
CA LEU A 29 -11.83 -4.40 6.62
C LEU A 29 -12.02 -4.12 5.13
N ILE A 30 -11.57 -2.95 4.70
CA ILE A 30 -11.45 -2.61 3.28
C ILE A 30 -9.97 -2.39 2.97
N VAL A 31 -9.45 -3.15 2.00
CA VAL A 31 -8.08 -2.99 1.51
C VAL A 31 -8.11 -2.12 0.26
N ILE A 32 -7.46 -0.97 0.31
CA ILE A 32 -7.26 -0.10 -0.85
C ILE A 32 -5.89 -0.39 -1.45
N SER A 33 -5.88 -0.92 -2.66
CA SER A 33 -4.66 -1.30 -3.39
C SER A 33 -4.36 -0.28 -4.48
N GLY A 34 -3.17 0.30 -4.47
CA GLY A 34 -2.74 1.20 -5.55
C GLY A 34 -2.49 0.48 -6.88
N ALA A 35 -2.28 1.25 -7.94
CA ALA A 35 -1.94 0.74 -9.28
C ALA A 35 -0.70 -0.18 -9.27
N GLU A 36 0.24 0.09 -8.39
CA GLU A 36 1.46 -0.70 -8.21
C GLU A 36 1.28 -1.87 -7.23
N GLY A 37 0.12 -1.97 -6.59
CA GLY A 37 -0.26 -3.08 -5.73
C GLY A 37 -0.71 -4.30 -6.54
N GLY A 38 -1.26 -5.28 -5.84
CA GLY A 38 -1.74 -6.50 -6.44
C GLY A 38 -0.67 -7.59 -6.50
N THR A 39 -0.62 -8.35 -7.58
CA THR A 39 0.30 -9.48 -7.71
C THR A 39 1.67 -9.07 -8.27
N GLY A 40 2.75 -9.62 -7.71
CA GLY A 40 4.10 -9.49 -8.26
C GLY A 40 4.25 -10.03 -9.70
N ALA A 41 3.30 -10.84 -10.16
CA ALA A 41 3.25 -11.40 -11.51
C ALA A 41 2.46 -10.54 -12.51
N SER A 42 1.89 -9.41 -12.09
CA SER A 42 1.13 -8.53 -12.98
C SER A 42 1.97 -8.09 -14.18
N PRO A 43 1.43 -8.14 -15.41
CA PRO A 43 2.11 -7.64 -16.59
C PRO A 43 2.29 -6.11 -16.53
N ALA A 44 3.30 -5.61 -17.22
CA ALA A 44 3.62 -4.18 -17.23
C ALA A 44 2.46 -3.29 -17.70
N SER A 45 1.60 -3.79 -18.58
CA SER A 45 0.40 -3.08 -19.05
C SER A 45 -0.60 -2.85 -17.90
N SER A 46 -0.88 -3.88 -17.11
CA SER A 46 -1.78 -3.74 -15.94
C SER A 46 -1.24 -2.76 -14.92
N MET A 47 0.07 -2.79 -14.66
CA MET A 47 0.71 -1.87 -13.72
C MET A 47 0.69 -0.41 -14.16
N ARG A 48 0.68 -0.17 -15.48
CA ARG A 48 0.69 1.20 -16.02
C ARG A 48 -0.71 1.80 -16.18
N TYR A 49 -1.71 0.96 -16.41
CA TYR A 49 -3.02 1.41 -16.90
C TYR A 49 -4.19 0.97 -16.03
N ALA A 50 -3.97 0.15 -15.02
CA ALA A 50 -5.03 -0.25 -14.09
C ALA A 50 -4.81 0.40 -12.73
N GLY A 51 -5.76 1.27 -12.33
CA GLY A 51 -5.71 1.94 -11.04
C GLY A 51 -4.96 3.27 -11.04
N ILE A 52 -5.00 3.92 -9.89
CA ILE A 52 -4.31 5.17 -9.55
C ILE A 52 -3.41 4.95 -8.32
N PRO A 53 -2.55 5.91 -7.94
CA PRO A 53 -1.77 5.80 -6.70
C PRO A 53 -2.62 5.50 -5.47
N ALA A 54 -2.11 4.66 -4.57
CA ALA A 54 -2.82 4.23 -3.37
C ALA A 54 -3.22 5.41 -2.49
N GLU A 55 -2.38 6.44 -2.41
CA GLU A 55 -2.59 7.66 -1.64
C GLU A 55 -3.89 8.36 -2.04
N ILE A 56 -4.15 8.48 -3.34
CA ILE A 56 -5.35 9.14 -3.86
C ILE A 56 -6.58 8.30 -3.54
N GLY A 57 -6.54 7.00 -3.82
CA GLY A 57 -7.67 6.11 -3.55
C GLY A 57 -7.98 5.96 -2.07
N LEU A 58 -6.96 5.88 -1.22
CA LEU A 58 -7.11 5.84 0.23
C LEU A 58 -7.74 7.11 0.77
N SER A 59 -7.24 8.27 0.33
CA SER A 59 -7.76 9.58 0.74
C SER A 59 -9.23 9.76 0.33
N GLU A 60 -9.61 9.37 -0.88
CA GLU A 60 -11.01 9.41 -1.35
C GLU A 60 -11.90 8.48 -0.51
N ALA A 61 -11.45 7.25 -0.25
CA ALA A 61 -12.18 6.29 0.57
C ALA A 61 -12.36 6.80 2.02
N GLN A 62 -11.29 7.31 2.64
CA GLN A 62 -11.32 7.89 3.98
C GLN A 62 -12.32 9.03 4.06
N GLN A 63 -12.23 10.02 3.17
CA GLN A 63 -13.12 11.18 3.16
C GLN A 63 -14.58 10.76 2.98
N THR A 64 -14.85 9.87 2.03
CA THR A 64 -16.23 9.41 1.76
C THR A 64 -16.82 8.63 2.93
N LEU A 65 -16.02 7.79 3.60
CA LEU A 65 -16.47 7.06 4.79
C LEU A 65 -16.75 8.00 5.96
N VAL A 66 -15.93 9.03 6.15
CA VAL A 66 -16.14 10.06 7.18
C VAL A 66 -17.43 10.85 6.90
N LEU A 67 -17.60 11.35 5.68
CA LEU A 67 -18.78 12.12 5.27
C LEU A 67 -20.10 11.35 5.42
N ASN A 68 -20.04 10.02 5.28
CA ASN A 68 -21.21 9.15 5.42
C ASN A 68 -21.38 8.56 6.84
N GLY A 69 -20.55 8.93 7.82
CA GLY A 69 -20.59 8.38 9.17
C GLY A 69 -20.28 6.87 9.25
N LEU A 70 -19.56 6.33 8.27
CA LEU A 70 -19.25 4.89 8.16
C LEU A 70 -17.84 4.56 8.64
N ARG A 71 -16.95 5.56 8.76
CA ARG A 71 -15.53 5.33 9.07
C ARG A 71 -15.28 4.53 10.35
N GLY A 72 -16.06 4.74 11.38
CA GLY A 72 -15.94 4.01 12.64
C GLY A 72 -16.45 2.56 12.61
N GLN A 73 -17.03 2.11 11.50
CA GLN A 73 -17.58 0.75 11.34
C GLN A 73 -16.64 -0.19 10.60
N VAL A 74 -15.56 0.33 9.98
CA VAL A 74 -14.66 -0.42 9.10
C VAL A 74 -13.23 0.07 9.27
N ARG A 75 -12.26 -0.86 9.22
CA ARG A 75 -10.84 -0.52 9.14
C ARG A 75 -10.41 -0.37 7.69
N LEU A 76 -9.48 0.54 7.44
CA LEU A 76 -8.84 0.73 6.15
C LEU A 76 -7.41 0.16 6.18
N GLN A 77 -7.14 -0.75 5.27
CA GLN A 77 -5.79 -1.24 5.01
C GLN A 77 -5.34 -0.74 3.65
N THR A 78 -4.07 -0.44 3.51
CA THR A 78 -3.49 -0.07 2.22
C THR A 78 -2.33 -0.97 1.83
N ASP A 79 -2.16 -1.21 0.54
CA ASP A 79 -0.98 -1.80 -0.06
C ASP A 79 -0.58 -1.06 -1.34
N GLY A 80 0.63 -1.32 -1.80
CA GLY A 80 1.19 -0.71 -2.99
C GLY A 80 2.50 0.01 -2.70
N GLN A 81 3.62 -0.68 -2.91
CA GLN A 81 4.99 -0.14 -2.84
C GLN A 81 5.42 0.48 -1.50
N LEU A 82 4.78 0.12 -0.39
CA LEU A 82 5.23 0.53 0.94
C LEU A 82 6.61 -0.06 1.25
N LYS A 83 7.61 0.77 1.56
CA LYS A 83 9.01 0.36 1.73
C LYS A 83 9.69 1.04 2.92
N THR A 84 9.26 2.21 3.31
CA THR A 84 9.89 3.05 4.33
C THR A 84 8.91 3.43 5.43
N GLY A 85 9.41 3.86 6.59
CA GLY A 85 8.58 4.39 7.65
C GLY A 85 7.83 5.64 7.24
N LYS A 86 8.44 6.45 6.35
CA LYS A 86 7.77 7.62 5.78
C LYS A 86 6.51 7.24 4.99
N ASP A 87 6.58 6.18 4.15
CA ASP A 87 5.42 5.71 3.41
C ASP A 87 4.28 5.34 4.35
N ILE A 88 4.60 4.63 5.45
CA ILE A 88 3.61 4.23 6.47
C ILE A 88 2.97 5.44 7.13
N VAL A 89 3.78 6.40 7.56
CA VAL A 89 3.29 7.62 8.22
C VAL A 89 2.41 8.43 7.28
N CYS A 90 2.81 8.61 6.02
CA CYS A 90 1.98 9.28 5.02
C CYS A 90 0.63 8.57 4.83
N MET A 91 0.61 7.24 4.73
CA MET A 91 -0.63 6.49 4.59
C MET A 91 -1.50 6.57 5.86
N ALA A 92 -0.90 6.61 7.07
CA ALA A 92 -1.63 6.85 8.30
C ALA A 92 -2.33 8.21 8.28
N LEU A 93 -1.60 9.26 7.93
CA LEU A 93 -2.15 10.61 7.82
C LEU A 93 -3.30 10.69 6.79
N LEU A 94 -3.26 9.88 5.74
CA LEU A 94 -4.34 9.76 4.74
C LEU A 94 -5.49 8.83 5.19
N GLY A 95 -5.36 8.14 6.31
CA GLY A 95 -6.46 7.40 6.94
C GLY A 95 -6.32 5.88 6.98
N ALA A 96 -5.15 5.30 6.70
CA ALA A 96 -4.94 3.86 6.85
C ALA A 96 -4.76 3.46 8.31
N ASP A 97 -5.47 2.40 8.73
CA ASP A 97 -5.29 1.73 10.03
C ASP A 97 -4.26 0.60 9.94
N GLU A 98 -4.11 -0.01 8.76
CA GLU A 98 -3.28 -1.19 8.54
C GLU A 98 -2.47 -1.08 7.23
N TYR A 99 -1.33 -1.75 7.18
CA TYR A 99 -0.36 -1.67 6.08
C TYR A 99 0.02 -3.07 5.63
N ALA A 100 -0.08 -3.35 4.32
CA ALA A 100 0.29 -4.64 3.77
C ALA A 100 1.55 -4.54 2.89
N PHE A 101 2.48 -5.45 3.11
CA PHE A 101 3.78 -5.49 2.45
C PHE A 101 3.91 -6.74 1.59
N GLY A 102 4.16 -6.55 0.30
CA GLY A 102 4.47 -7.64 -0.62
C GLY A 102 5.88 -7.48 -1.20
N THR A 103 6.06 -6.49 -2.05
CA THR A 103 7.29 -6.24 -2.80
C THR A 103 8.51 -6.06 -1.89
N ALA A 104 8.40 -5.25 -0.83
CA ALA A 104 9.50 -5.01 0.09
C ALA A 104 9.96 -6.30 0.77
N ALA A 105 9.04 -7.12 1.27
CA ALA A 105 9.35 -8.40 1.88
C ALA A 105 10.02 -9.38 0.90
N LEU A 106 9.55 -9.42 -0.36
CA LEU A 106 10.15 -10.25 -1.40
C LEU A 106 11.58 -9.81 -1.75
N ILE A 107 11.82 -8.49 -1.86
CA ILE A 107 13.16 -7.95 -2.15
C ILE A 107 14.13 -8.28 -1.02
N VAL A 108 13.72 -8.13 0.22
CA VAL A 108 14.52 -8.48 1.40
C VAL A 108 14.89 -9.97 1.41
N LEU A 109 14.05 -10.84 0.86
CA LEU A 109 14.32 -12.26 0.69
C LEU A 109 15.13 -12.59 -0.59
N GLY A 110 15.58 -11.60 -1.35
CA GLY A 110 16.42 -11.78 -2.53
C GLY A 110 15.67 -11.85 -3.85
N CYS A 111 14.40 -11.41 -3.91
CA CYS A 111 13.65 -11.31 -5.16
C CYS A 111 14.27 -10.25 -6.08
N VAL A 112 14.53 -10.62 -7.33
CA VAL A 112 15.08 -9.74 -8.36
C VAL A 112 14.01 -9.07 -9.24
N MET A 113 12.74 -9.16 -8.84
CA MET A 113 11.58 -8.53 -9.49
C MET A 113 11.42 -8.88 -10.97
N MET A 114 11.78 -10.09 -11.35
CA MET A 114 11.71 -10.58 -12.75
C MET A 114 10.27 -10.78 -13.25
N ARG A 115 9.29 -10.79 -12.34
CA ARG A 115 7.84 -10.94 -12.64
C ARG A 115 7.48 -12.21 -13.44
N LYS A 116 8.20 -13.30 -13.22
CA LYS A 116 7.95 -14.63 -13.80
C LYS A 116 7.36 -15.61 -12.78
N CYS A 117 6.81 -15.12 -11.66
CA CYS A 117 6.28 -15.95 -10.59
C CYS A 117 5.17 -16.91 -11.05
N HIS A 118 4.34 -16.48 -12.00
CA HIS A 118 3.25 -17.29 -12.54
C HIS A 118 3.69 -18.43 -13.46
N THR A 119 4.96 -18.45 -13.87
CA THR A 119 5.50 -19.48 -14.79
C THR A 119 6.24 -20.61 -14.07
N ASN A 120 6.36 -20.56 -12.75
CA ASN A 120 7.19 -21.45 -11.95
C ASN A 120 8.71 -21.38 -12.25
N LEU A 121 9.16 -20.36 -12.99
CA LEU A 121 10.54 -20.17 -13.45
C LEU A 121 11.28 -19.07 -12.68
N CYS A 122 11.11 -19.03 -11.35
CA CYS A 122 11.79 -18.03 -10.52
C CYS A 122 13.29 -18.36 -10.42
N PRO A 123 14.20 -17.55 -10.99
CA PRO A 123 15.62 -17.87 -11.04
C PRO A 123 16.31 -17.83 -9.68
N VAL A 124 15.73 -17.13 -8.72
CA VAL A 124 16.26 -16.97 -7.35
C VAL A 124 15.52 -17.84 -6.33
N GLY A 125 14.64 -18.71 -6.76
CA GLY A 125 14.01 -19.70 -5.91
C GLY A 125 12.93 -19.18 -4.94
N VAL A 126 12.59 -17.89 -4.94
CA VAL A 126 11.63 -17.29 -3.99
C VAL A 126 10.20 -17.77 -4.27
N ALA A 127 9.81 -17.87 -5.55
CA ALA A 127 8.44 -18.15 -5.97
C ALA A 127 8.41 -19.26 -7.03
N THR A 128 8.86 -20.44 -6.66
CA THR A 128 8.85 -21.64 -7.52
C THR A 128 8.63 -22.90 -6.70
N GLN A 129 8.04 -23.92 -7.32
CA GLN A 129 7.93 -25.28 -6.79
C GLN A 129 8.96 -26.23 -7.41
N ASP A 130 9.73 -25.77 -8.43
CA ASP A 130 10.82 -26.54 -9.01
C ASP A 130 11.95 -26.71 -7.99
N GLU A 131 12.32 -27.98 -7.71
CA GLU A 131 13.31 -28.32 -6.67
C GLU A 131 14.68 -27.73 -6.97
N LYS A 132 15.14 -27.77 -8.23
CA LYS A 132 16.44 -27.24 -8.65
C LYS A 132 16.50 -25.71 -8.53
N LEU A 133 15.41 -25.03 -8.90
CA LEU A 133 15.34 -23.59 -8.76
C LEU A 133 15.23 -23.14 -7.29
N ARG A 134 14.58 -23.95 -6.43
CA ARG A 134 14.53 -23.69 -4.99
C ARG A 134 15.89 -23.73 -4.32
N GLU A 135 16.84 -24.51 -4.81
CA GLU A 135 18.22 -24.54 -4.31
C GLU A 135 18.95 -23.19 -4.43
N HIS A 136 18.48 -22.31 -5.32
CA HIS A 136 19.02 -20.96 -5.49
C HIS A 136 18.55 -19.99 -4.42
N PHE A 137 17.54 -20.34 -3.62
CA PHE A 137 17.02 -19.46 -2.59
C PHE A 137 18.05 -19.20 -1.49
N ARG A 138 18.38 -17.90 -1.29
CA ARG A 138 19.35 -17.44 -0.30
C ARG A 138 18.72 -16.57 0.79
N GLY A 139 17.41 -16.38 0.75
CA GLY A 139 16.68 -15.60 1.75
C GLY A 139 16.69 -16.27 3.13
N HIS A 140 16.59 -15.46 4.16
CA HIS A 140 16.51 -15.95 5.53
C HIS A 140 15.49 -15.10 6.31
N TYR A 141 14.68 -15.74 7.15
CA TYR A 141 13.63 -15.05 7.92
C TYR A 141 14.15 -13.89 8.78
N LYS A 142 15.39 -13.99 9.29
CA LYS A 142 16.01 -12.92 10.08
C LYS A 142 16.14 -11.60 9.32
N TYR A 143 16.29 -11.66 8.00
CA TYR A 143 16.33 -10.45 7.18
C TYR A 143 15.01 -9.70 7.24
N LEU A 144 13.88 -10.43 7.18
CA LEU A 144 12.56 -9.84 7.35
C LEU A 144 12.35 -9.28 8.76
N VAL A 145 12.75 -10.02 9.78
CA VAL A 145 12.66 -9.54 11.18
C VAL A 145 13.43 -8.24 11.35
N ASN A 146 14.67 -8.18 10.88
CA ASN A 146 15.48 -6.98 10.95
C ASN A 146 14.86 -5.82 10.16
N TYR A 147 14.42 -6.08 8.93
CA TYR A 147 13.78 -5.07 8.10
C TYR A 147 12.55 -4.44 8.78
N PHE A 148 11.63 -5.26 9.29
CA PHE A 148 10.44 -4.73 9.96
C PHE A 148 10.75 -4.08 11.31
N THR A 149 11.80 -4.52 12.00
CA THR A 149 12.28 -3.85 13.23
C THR A 149 12.78 -2.44 12.91
N PHE A 150 13.61 -2.29 11.86
CA PHE A 150 14.12 -0.99 11.45
C PHE A 150 13.01 -0.09 10.90
N LEU A 151 12.08 -0.67 10.14
CA LEU A 151 10.92 0.05 9.62
C LEU A 151 10.05 0.60 10.77
N ALA A 152 9.79 -0.22 11.79
CA ALA A 152 9.04 0.22 12.96
C ALA A 152 9.80 1.30 13.74
N GLN A 153 11.12 1.22 13.81
CA GLN A 153 11.94 2.24 14.45
C GLN A 153 11.88 3.57 13.70
N GLU A 154 11.98 3.53 12.37
CA GLU A 154 11.84 4.72 11.52
C GLU A 154 10.47 5.40 11.72
N VAL A 155 9.38 4.61 11.78
CA VAL A 155 8.04 5.12 12.09
C VAL A 155 8.00 5.81 13.45
N ARG A 156 8.64 5.21 14.48
CA ARG A 156 8.72 5.82 15.82
C ARG A 156 9.46 7.14 15.82
N GLU A 157 10.50 7.28 15.02
CA GLU A 157 11.26 8.52 14.87
C GLU A 157 10.39 9.62 14.26
N TYR A 158 9.66 9.34 13.18
CA TYR A 158 8.71 10.29 12.61
C TYR A 158 7.60 10.68 13.59
N LEU A 159 7.03 9.73 14.33
CA LEU A 159 6.04 10.03 15.36
C LEU A 159 6.60 10.98 16.42
N ALA A 160 7.84 10.72 16.89
CA ALA A 160 8.49 11.56 17.89
C ALA A 160 8.76 12.97 17.37
N GLU A 161 9.23 13.12 16.12
CA GLU A 161 9.43 14.41 15.47
C GLU A 161 8.14 15.23 15.37
N MET A 162 7.01 14.56 15.10
CA MET A 162 5.68 15.17 15.07
C MET A 162 5.06 15.38 16.45
N GLY A 163 5.69 14.90 17.52
CA GLY A 163 5.18 15.02 18.90
C GLY A 163 4.11 14.00 19.30
N PHE A 164 3.99 12.89 18.57
CA PHE A 164 3.02 11.82 18.85
C PHE A 164 3.69 10.58 19.46
N THR A 165 2.95 9.83 20.25
CA THR A 165 3.41 8.58 20.88
C THR A 165 2.72 7.34 20.33
N ARG A 166 1.62 7.49 19.60
CA ARG A 166 0.78 6.41 19.09
C ARG A 166 0.40 6.64 17.63
N MET A 167 0.38 5.56 16.86
CA MET A 167 -0.04 5.61 15.45
C MET A 167 -1.50 6.04 15.29
N GLU A 168 -2.37 5.61 16.22
CA GLU A 168 -3.79 5.92 16.16
C GLU A 168 -4.08 7.43 16.25
N ASP A 169 -3.18 8.19 16.86
CA ASP A 169 -3.36 9.64 17.06
C ASP A 169 -3.13 10.44 15.76
N ILE A 170 -2.49 9.83 14.75
CA ILE A 170 -2.20 10.47 13.46
C ILE A 170 -3.11 10.01 12.32
N ILE A 171 -3.94 8.98 12.53
CA ILE A 171 -4.78 8.42 11.45
C ILE A 171 -5.79 9.48 10.98
N GLY A 172 -5.70 9.79 9.67
CA GLY A 172 -6.58 10.75 9.03
C GLY A 172 -6.28 12.23 9.33
N ARG A 173 -5.14 12.52 9.98
CA ARG A 173 -4.68 13.87 10.32
C ARG A 173 -3.99 14.54 9.13
N THR A 174 -4.74 14.78 8.06
CA THR A 174 -4.22 15.43 6.84
C THR A 174 -3.77 16.88 7.06
N ASP A 175 -4.17 17.50 8.16
CA ASP A 175 -3.70 18.81 8.61
C ASP A 175 -2.19 18.85 8.95
N LEU A 176 -1.57 17.67 9.14
CA LEU A 176 -0.13 17.53 9.38
C LEU A 176 0.67 17.33 8.09
N ILE A 177 0.03 17.31 6.94
CA ILE A 177 0.69 17.16 5.64
C ILE A 177 0.93 18.56 5.05
N GLU A 178 2.19 18.90 4.88
CA GLU A 178 2.58 20.10 4.13
C GLU A 178 2.86 19.73 2.67
N ILE A 179 2.27 20.49 1.75
CA ILE A 179 2.49 20.30 0.31
C ILE A 179 3.65 21.20 -0.11
N ASP A 180 4.70 20.56 -0.63
CA ASP A 180 5.80 21.29 -1.26
C ASP A 180 5.35 21.87 -2.61
N LEU A 181 4.95 23.14 -2.59
CA LEU A 181 4.48 23.84 -3.78
C LEU A 181 5.57 24.00 -4.86
N SER A 182 6.84 23.87 -4.51
CA SER A 182 7.93 23.96 -5.49
C SER A 182 7.89 22.80 -6.52
N LEU A 183 7.30 21.67 -6.15
CA LEU A 183 7.15 20.51 -7.01
C LEU A 183 5.97 20.61 -7.97
N ILE A 184 5.01 21.49 -7.73
CA ILE A 184 3.82 21.64 -8.59
C ILE A 184 4.21 22.20 -9.96
N HIS A 185 5.22 23.05 -10.03
CA HIS A 185 5.70 23.64 -11.29
C HIS A 185 6.47 22.66 -12.18
N ILE A 186 6.88 21.51 -11.67
CA ILE A 186 7.61 20.46 -12.43
C ILE A 186 6.64 19.57 -13.20
N SER A 187 5.38 19.51 -12.81
CA SER A 187 4.37 18.61 -13.37
C SER A 187 3.44 19.26 -14.40
N GLU A 188 3.58 20.55 -14.70
CA GLU A 188 2.83 21.14 -15.80
C GLU A 188 3.37 20.62 -17.14
N PRO A 189 2.56 19.89 -17.93
CA PRO A 189 2.99 19.53 -19.27
C PRO A 189 3.16 20.81 -20.06
N THR A 190 4.38 21.08 -20.53
CA THR A 190 4.66 22.17 -21.46
C THR A 190 3.66 22.03 -22.63
N ARG A 191 2.64 22.90 -22.69
CA ARG A 191 1.76 22.98 -23.87
C ARG A 191 2.66 23.36 -25.02
N ARG A 192 3.07 22.36 -25.81
CA ARG A 192 3.60 22.64 -27.13
C ARG A 192 2.45 23.20 -27.94
N SER A 193 2.47 24.51 -28.15
CA SER A 193 1.66 25.14 -29.19
C SER A 193 2.12 24.58 -30.54
N TYR A 194 1.24 23.84 -31.18
CA TYR A 194 1.35 23.52 -32.59
C TYR A 194 0.72 24.66 -33.39
#